data_80d46fc2b007eeb8261a517bf1708c3c
#
_entry.id   80d46fc2b007eeb8261a517bf1708c3c
#
_cell.length_a   1.000
_cell.length_b   1.000
_cell.length_c   1.000
_cell.angle_alpha   90.00
_cell.angle_beta   90.00
_cell.angle_gamma   90.00
#
_symmetry.space_group_name_H-M   'P 1'
#
loop_
_entity.id
_entity.type
_entity.pdbx_description
1 polymer ?
#
loop_
_entity_poly.entity_id
_entity_poly.type
_entity_poly.pdbx_seq_one_letter_code
_entity_poly.pdbx_strand_id
1 'polypeptide(L)'
;AIEVQEALGIEGFSFDMNVACSSATFGIQTAADFIRAGHARSVLMVNPEITSGHLNWTDRDSHFIFGDVATAVLVEAEDIAPAKHWKILGTHLKTKFSNNIRNNFGFLNRADPSGEGQADKLFIQEGRKVFKEVVPMVSEMIVSELTRLELDAGELKRLWLHQANANMNRLISAKVLGHEASEDESPTVLDEYANTSSAGSIIAFHKHSADFEAGEKGLICSFGAGYSAGTVFVEKVA
;
A
#
# COMPACT_ATOMS: atom_id res chain seq x y z
N ALA A 1 -1.47 17.26 -5.88
CA ALA A 1 -2.92 17.04 -5.84
C ALA A 1 -3.69 18.12 -6.64
N ILE A 2 -3.42 19.40 -6.41
CA ILE A 2 -4.21 20.52 -7.01
C ILE A 2 -4.17 20.51 -8.55
N GLU A 3 -3.03 20.22 -9.17
CA GLU A 3 -2.91 20.10 -10.62
C GLU A 3 -3.77 18.96 -11.20
N VAL A 4 -3.83 17.83 -10.50
CA VAL A 4 -4.69 16.69 -10.89
C VAL A 4 -6.16 17.06 -10.74
N GLN A 5 -6.52 17.75 -9.66
CA GLN A 5 -7.87 18.25 -9.43
C GLN A 5 -8.32 19.18 -10.56
N GLU A 6 -7.49 20.14 -10.93
CA GLU A 6 -7.75 21.08 -12.04
C GLU A 6 -7.91 20.34 -13.37
N ALA A 7 -6.99 19.42 -13.68
CA ALA A 7 -7.02 18.66 -14.93
C ALA A 7 -8.28 17.78 -15.09
N LEU A 8 -8.84 17.31 -13.97
CA LEU A 8 -10.05 16.49 -13.94
C LEU A 8 -11.35 17.31 -13.78
N GLY A 9 -11.26 18.62 -13.55
CA GLY A 9 -12.42 19.48 -13.31
C GLY A 9 -13.20 19.12 -12.06
N ILE A 10 -12.51 18.63 -11.00
CA ILE A 10 -13.13 18.20 -9.74
C ILE A 10 -13.24 19.41 -8.81
N GLU A 11 -14.45 19.66 -8.29
CA GLU A 11 -14.67 20.65 -7.24
C GLU A 11 -14.36 20.07 -5.84
N GLY A 12 -14.08 20.96 -4.88
CA GLY A 12 -13.78 20.60 -3.51
C GLY A 12 -12.35 20.97 -3.12
N PHE A 13 -11.71 20.11 -2.33
CA PHE A 13 -10.33 20.33 -1.87
C PHE A 13 -9.44 19.14 -2.23
N SER A 14 -8.15 19.41 -2.36
CA SER A 14 -7.14 18.36 -2.58
C SER A 14 -5.87 18.67 -1.81
N PHE A 15 -5.12 17.63 -1.47
CA PHE A 15 -3.84 17.72 -0.78
C PHE A 15 -2.96 16.53 -1.12
N ASP A 16 -1.67 16.68 -0.92
CA ASP A 16 -0.70 15.60 -1.04
C ASP A 16 -0.40 15.01 0.32
N MET A 17 -0.32 13.67 0.38
CA MET A 17 0.13 12.95 1.58
C MET A 17 1.25 11.98 1.21
N ASN A 18 2.15 11.71 2.15
CA ASN A 18 3.24 10.77 1.94
C ASN A 18 3.48 9.92 3.20
N VAL A 19 3.31 8.61 3.04
CA VAL A 19 3.65 7.59 4.04
C VAL A 19 4.46 6.47 3.33
N ALA A 20 5.30 6.87 2.39
CA ALA A 20 6.07 5.97 1.56
C ALA A 20 5.21 4.81 1.00
N CYS A 21 5.69 3.57 1.07
CA CYS A 21 4.99 2.41 0.52
C CYS A 21 3.61 2.11 1.14
N SER A 22 3.26 2.75 2.26
CA SER A 22 1.95 2.57 2.90
C SER A 22 0.92 3.64 2.50
N SER A 23 1.29 4.58 1.62
CA SER A 23 0.41 5.71 1.26
C SER A 23 -0.96 5.27 0.75
N ALA A 24 -1.06 4.15 0.04
CA ALA A 24 -2.36 3.66 -0.46
C ALA A 24 -3.33 3.30 0.68
N THR A 25 -2.91 2.48 1.65
CA THR A 25 -3.79 2.07 2.76
C THR A 25 -4.08 3.22 3.71
N PHE A 26 -3.09 4.10 3.98
CA PHE A 26 -3.30 5.33 4.74
C PHE A 26 -4.27 6.28 4.02
N GLY A 27 -4.15 6.41 2.70
CA GLY A 27 -5.04 7.23 1.89
C GLY A 27 -6.47 6.70 1.87
N ILE A 28 -6.67 5.39 1.74
CA ILE A 28 -8.00 4.77 1.80
C ILE A 28 -8.66 5.02 3.16
N GLN A 29 -7.94 4.85 4.28
CA GLN A 29 -8.49 5.16 5.60
C GLN A 29 -8.81 6.65 5.73
N THR A 30 -7.92 7.53 5.32
CA THR A 30 -8.15 8.98 5.35
C THR A 30 -9.39 9.36 4.53
N ALA A 31 -9.55 8.81 3.34
CA ALA A 31 -10.73 9.03 2.50
C ALA A 31 -12.01 8.55 3.19
N ALA A 32 -11.99 7.33 3.75
CA ALA A 32 -13.13 6.79 4.48
C ALA A 32 -13.50 7.65 5.71
N ASP A 33 -12.51 8.21 6.41
CA ASP A 33 -12.73 9.06 7.57
C ASP A 33 -13.31 10.43 7.18
N PHE A 34 -12.87 11.03 6.07
CA PHE A 34 -13.51 12.24 5.53
C PHE A 34 -14.97 12.00 5.14
N ILE A 35 -15.27 10.85 4.55
CA ILE A 35 -16.64 10.49 4.15
C ILE A 35 -17.50 10.27 5.39
N ARG A 36 -17.03 9.49 6.39
CA ARG A 36 -17.75 9.24 7.65
C ARG A 36 -17.99 10.51 8.44
N ALA A 37 -17.06 11.46 8.40
CA ALA A 37 -17.20 12.76 9.05
C ALA A 37 -18.11 13.75 8.27
N GLY A 38 -18.55 13.39 7.08
CA GLY A 38 -19.41 14.24 6.24
C GLY A 38 -18.69 15.36 5.52
N HIS A 39 -17.35 15.34 5.47
CA HIS A 39 -16.55 16.36 4.77
C HIS A 39 -16.48 16.13 3.27
N ALA A 40 -16.67 14.89 2.82
CA ALA A 40 -16.74 14.54 1.40
C ALA A 40 -17.74 13.38 1.20
N ARG A 41 -18.23 13.22 -0.01
CA ARG A 41 -19.04 12.06 -0.38
C ARG A 41 -18.30 11.09 -1.29
N SER A 42 -17.31 11.62 -2.04
CA SER A 42 -16.40 10.87 -2.89
C SER A 42 -15.00 11.43 -2.73
N VAL A 43 -14.00 10.56 -2.66
CA VAL A 43 -12.58 10.93 -2.60
C VAL A 43 -11.84 10.10 -3.64
N LEU A 44 -11.19 10.77 -4.58
CA LEU A 44 -10.28 10.16 -5.53
C LEU A 44 -8.86 10.22 -4.97
N MET A 45 -8.30 9.07 -4.66
CA MET A 45 -6.90 8.92 -4.29
C MET A 45 -6.09 8.50 -5.51
N VAL A 46 -5.00 9.20 -5.80
CA VAL A 46 -4.07 8.90 -6.90
C VAL A 46 -2.68 8.64 -6.33
N ASN A 47 -2.07 7.54 -6.73
CA ASN A 47 -0.70 7.16 -6.37
C ASN A 47 0.19 7.19 -7.61
N PRO A 48 0.79 8.34 -7.97
CA PRO A 48 1.76 8.45 -9.04
C PRO A 48 3.13 8.10 -8.51
N GLU A 49 3.54 6.86 -8.67
CA GLU A 49 4.82 6.33 -8.16
C GLU A 49 5.90 6.40 -9.23
N ILE A 50 6.84 7.33 -9.08
CA ILE A 50 8.05 7.45 -9.91
C ILE A 50 9.25 7.05 -9.04
N THR A 51 9.27 5.78 -8.67
CA THR A 51 10.23 5.22 -7.72
C THR A 51 11.62 5.05 -8.33
N SER A 52 11.71 4.92 -9.66
CA SER A 52 12.98 4.88 -10.39
C SER A 52 13.84 6.13 -10.19
N GLY A 53 13.21 7.28 -9.94
CA GLY A 53 13.91 8.55 -9.68
C GLY A 53 14.68 8.59 -8.36
N HIS A 54 14.48 7.63 -7.47
CA HIS A 54 15.16 7.53 -6.18
C HIS A 54 16.18 6.40 -6.13
N LEU A 55 16.31 5.60 -7.21
CA LEU A 55 17.23 4.48 -7.26
C LEU A 55 18.69 4.94 -7.31
N ASN A 56 19.55 4.24 -6.58
CA ASN A 56 20.97 4.25 -6.80
C ASN A 56 21.32 3.23 -7.89
N TRP A 57 21.41 3.67 -9.13
CA TRP A 57 21.68 2.82 -10.30
C TRP A 57 23.04 2.11 -10.26
N THR A 58 23.94 2.51 -9.36
CA THR A 58 25.26 1.89 -9.15
C THR A 58 25.27 0.91 -7.97
N ASP A 59 24.20 0.83 -7.19
CA ASP A 59 24.06 -0.12 -6.08
C ASP A 59 23.56 -1.48 -6.58
N ARG A 60 24.40 -2.51 -6.47
CA ARG A 60 24.09 -3.86 -6.93
C ARG A 60 22.92 -4.51 -6.18
N ASP A 61 22.63 -4.07 -4.96
CA ASP A 61 21.62 -4.68 -4.11
C ASP A 61 20.23 -4.05 -4.31
N SER A 62 20.14 -2.87 -4.92
CA SER A 62 18.87 -2.14 -5.01
C SER A 62 18.54 -1.53 -6.38
N HIS A 63 19.48 -1.45 -7.34
CA HIS A 63 19.25 -0.75 -8.61
C HIS A 63 18.10 -1.32 -9.48
N PHE A 64 17.68 -2.54 -9.26
CA PHE A 64 16.64 -3.25 -10.02
C PHE A 64 15.31 -3.38 -9.29
N ILE A 65 15.18 -2.85 -8.06
CA ILE A 65 14.05 -3.16 -7.18
C ILE A 65 12.77 -2.49 -7.66
N PHE A 66 12.84 -1.24 -8.11
CA PHE A 66 11.67 -0.39 -8.33
C PHE A 66 11.18 -0.34 -9.76
N GLY A 67 9.85 -0.15 -9.91
CA GLY A 67 9.17 0.19 -11.14
C GLY A 67 8.29 1.42 -10.97
N ASP A 68 7.94 2.08 -12.08
CA ASP A 68 7.12 3.29 -12.12
C ASP A 68 5.72 2.97 -12.59
N VAL A 69 4.70 3.57 -11.95
CA VAL A 69 3.30 3.36 -12.27
C VAL A 69 2.44 4.46 -11.65
N ALA A 70 1.23 4.61 -12.13
CA ALA A 70 0.18 5.36 -11.43
C ALA A 70 -1.05 4.46 -11.20
N THR A 71 -1.62 4.56 -10.00
CA THR A 71 -2.91 3.93 -9.67
C THR A 71 -3.87 4.96 -9.11
N ALA A 72 -5.17 4.67 -9.23
CA ALA A 72 -6.23 5.49 -8.66
C ALA A 72 -7.25 4.61 -7.93
N VAL A 73 -7.75 5.10 -6.81
CA VAL A 73 -8.80 4.46 -6.02
C VAL A 73 -9.89 5.49 -5.74
N LEU A 74 -11.11 5.17 -6.10
CA LEU A 74 -12.29 5.98 -5.74
C LEU A 74 -12.92 5.37 -4.48
N VAL A 75 -13.06 6.19 -3.44
CA VAL A 75 -13.76 5.84 -2.20
C VAL A 75 -15.01 6.71 -2.12
N GLU A 76 -16.17 6.07 -1.93
CA GLU A 76 -17.47 6.75 -1.94
C GLU A 76 -18.32 6.39 -0.73
N ALA A 77 -19.25 7.28 -0.40
CA ALA A 77 -20.30 6.97 0.57
C ALA A 77 -21.20 5.85 0.02
N GLU A 78 -21.61 4.92 0.89
CA GLU A 78 -22.34 3.70 0.49
C GLU A 78 -23.64 4.00 -0.27
N ASP A 79 -24.34 5.09 0.06
CA ASP A 79 -25.60 5.49 -0.55
C ASP A 79 -25.48 6.03 -1.99
N ILE A 80 -24.26 6.35 -2.47
CA ILE A 80 -23.99 6.75 -3.85
C ILE A 80 -23.12 5.74 -4.60
N ALA A 81 -22.63 4.72 -3.92
CA ALA A 81 -21.79 3.71 -4.53
C ALA A 81 -22.56 2.93 -5.63
N PRO A 82 -21.89 2.52 -6.72
CA PRO A 82 -22.51 1.68 -7.74
C PRO A 82 -22.93 0.33 -7.16
N ALA A 83 -23.87 -0.38 -7.81
CA ALA A 83 -24.33 -1.68 -7.34
C ALA A 83 -23.17 -2.69 -7.12
N LYS A 84 -22.17 -2.66 -7.98
CA LYS A 84 -20.95 -3.48 -7.83
C LYS A 84 -19.82 -2.64 -7.24
N HIS A 85 -19.50 -2.86 -6.00
CA HIS A 85 -18.43 -2.16 -5.29
C HIS A 85 -17.77 -3.07 -4.23
N TRP A 86 -16.80 -2.51 -3.55
CA TRP A 86 -16.15 -3.14 -2.40
C TRP A 86 -16.46 -2.34 -1.15
N LYS A 87 -17.04 -3.00 -0.16
CA LYS A 87 -17.32 -2.41 1.15
C LYS A 87 -16.08 -2.49 2.01
N ILE A 88 -15.67 -1.38 2.62
CA ILE A 88 -14.59 -1.35 3.62
C ILE A 88 -15.17 -1.84 4.94
N LEU A 89 -14.72 -3.01 5.40
CA LEU A 89 -15.13 -3.62 6.68
C LEU A 89 -14.35 -3.02 7.85
N GLY A 90 -13.08 -2.75 7.65
CA GLY A 90 -12.20 -2.17 8.65
C GLY A 90 -10.86 -1.76 8.10
N THR A 91 -10.22 -0.85 8.80
CA THR A 91 -8.87 -0.36 8.50
C THR A 91 -8.06 -0.28 9.78
N HIS A 92 -6.74 -0.55 9.68
CA HIS A 92 -5.81 -0.35 10.78
C HIS A 92 -4.49 0.19 10.26
N LEU A 93 -3.97 1.21 10.94
CA LEU A 93 -2.71 1.86 10.60
C LEU A 93 -1.72 1.74 11.76
N LYS A 94 -0.45 1.48 11.46
CA LYS A 94 0.61 1.35 12.44
C LYS A 94 1.91 1.98 11.94
N THR A 95 2.62 2.66 12.81
CA THR A 95 3.97 3.15 12.55
C THR A 95 4.92 2.74 13.67
N LYS A 96 6.18 2.48 13.31
CA LYS A 96 7.27 2.19 14.23
C LYS A 96 8.56 2.78 13.67
N PHE A 97 9.22 3.66 14.40
CA PHE A 97 10.46 4.27 13.92
C PHE A 97 11.53 3.23 13.55
N SER A 98 12.10 3.39 12.34
CA SER A 98 13.25 2.64 11.85
C SER A 98 13.97 3.41 10.74
N ASN A 99 15.29 3.35 10.72
CA ASN A 99 16.14 3.87 9.65
C ASN A 99 16.60 2.80 8.65
N ASN A 100 16.06 1.59 8.75
CA ASN A 100 16.49 0.48 7.89
C ASN A 100 16.03 0.60 6.43
N ILE A 101 15.06 1.48 6.15
CA ILE A 101 14.65 1.88 4.80
C ILE A 101 14.51 3.39 4.80
N ARG A 102 15.20 4.09 3.89
CA ARG A 102 15.18 5.55 3.85
C ARG A 102 15.67 6.14 2.54
N ASN A 103 15.20 7.35 2.26
CA ASN A 103 15.82 8.37 1.44
C ASN A 103 16.08 9.57 2.36
N ASN A 104 17.29 9.69 2.88
CA ASN A 104 17.61 10.85 3.72
C ASN A 104 17.85 12.08 2.82
N PHE A 105 18.03 13.23 3.35
CA PHE A 105 18.54 14.47 2.76
C PHE A 105 17.97 14.96 1.42
N GLY A 106 17.46 14.15 0.56
CA GLY A 106 16.91 14.60 -0.73
C GLY A 106 15.90 15.74 -0.59
N PHE A 107 15.24 15.81 0.57
CA PHE A 107 14.28 16.85 0.88
C PHE A 107 14.91 18.05 1.63
N LEU A 108 15.71 17.80 2.66
CA LEU A 108 16.27 18.84 3.53
C LEU A 108 17.40 19.65 2.87
N ASN A 109 18.19 19.01 1.98
CA ASN A 109 19.34 19.62 1.31
C ASN A 109 19.10 19.89 -0.18
N ARG A 110 17.85 20.04 -0.60
CA ARG A 110 17.53 20.23 -2.03
C ARG A 110 18.24 21.45 -2.63
N ALA A 111 18.41 22.51 -1.85
CA ALA A 111 19.04 23.76 -2.30
C ALA A 111 20.57 23.76 -2.16
N ASP A 112 21.17 22.73 -1.57
CA ASP A 112 22.61 22.63 -1.41
C ASP A 112 23.25 21.96 -2.64
N PRO A 113 23.99 22.71 -3.49
CA PRO A 113 24.60 22.16 -4.68
C PRO A 113 25.70 21.13 -4.36
N SER A 114 26.32 21.17 -3.18
CA SER A 114 27.34 20.18 -2.79
C SER A 114 26.75 18.80 -2.53
N GLY A 115 25.44 18.73 -2.31
CA GLY A 115 24.71 17.49 -2.11
C GLY A 115 24.23 16.84 -3.41
N GLU A 116 24.42 17.42 -4.57
CA GLU A 116 24.02 16.86 -5.84
C GLU A 116 24.79 15.56 -6.14
N GLY A 117 24.07 14.49 -6.44
CA GLY A 117 24.67 13.17 -6.74
C GLY A 117 25.19 12.40 -5.51
N GLN A 118 25.02 12.90 -4.29
CA GLN A 118 25.43 12.17 -3.09
C GLN A 118 24.52 10.95 -2.85
N ALA A 119 25.13 9.82 -2.48
CA ALA A 119 24.44 8.54 -2.28
C ALA A 119 23.38 8.58 -1.17
N ASP A 120 23.50 9.46 -0.18
CA ASP A 120 22.54 9.62 0.91
C ASP A 120 21.19 10.24 0.48
N LYS A 121 21.12 10.83 -0.71
CA LYS A 121 19.87 11.30 -1.34
C LYS A 121 19.09 10.20 -2.02
N LEU A 122 19.71 9.05 -2.23
CA LEU A 122 19.16 7.92 -2.93
C LEU A 122 18.59 6.90 -1.95
N PHE A 123 17.85 5.95 -2.48
CA PHE A 123 17.27 4.86 -1.71
C PHE A 123 18.35 4.00 -1.05
N ILE A 124 18.19 3.74 0.24
CA ILE A 124 19.06 2.87 1.06
C ILE A 124 18.19 1.92 1.86
N GLN A 125 18.52 0.64 1.87
CA GLN A 125 17.86 -0.34 2.73
C GLN A 125 18.84 -1.36 3.34
N GLU A 126 18.55 -1.75 4.57
CA GLU A 126 19.17 -2.88 5.25
C GLU A 126 18.24 -4.11 5.15
N GLY A 127 18.12 -4.70 3.97
CA GLY A 127 17.08 -5.66 3.61
C GLY A 127 16.90 -6.81 4.61
N ARG A 128 17.99 -7.37 5.19
CA ARG A 128 17.89 -8.44 6.19
C ARG A 128 17.24 -7.99 7.50
N LYS A 129 17.49 -6.76 7.95
CA LYS A 129 16.85 -6.20 9.14
C LYS A 129 15.39 -5.92 8.88
N VAL A 130 15.09 -5.29 7.73
CA VAL A 130 13.73 -5.04 7.28
C VAL A 130 12.92 -6.32 7.29
N PHE A 131 13.43 -7.39 6.68
CA PHE A 131 12.77 -8.69 6.64
C PHE A 131 12.44 -9.23 8.05
N LYS A 132 13.39 -9.19 8.96
CA LYS A 132 13.23 -9.70 10.33
C LYS A 132 12.23 -8.90 11.17
N GLU A 133 12.11 -7.62 10.92
CA GLU A 133 11.26 -6.72 11.72
C GLU A 133 9.87 -6.54 11.11
N VAL A 134 9.76 -6.43 9.79
CA VAL A 134 8.49 -6.15 9.11
C VAL A 134 7.58 -7.39 9.04
N VAL A 135 8.15 -8.57 8.76
CA VAL A 135 7.33 -9.79 8.65
C VAL A 135 6.52 -10.07 9.94
N PRO A 136 7.11 -10.11 11.14
CA PRO A 136 6.31 -10.30 12.36
C PRO A 136 5.37 -9.12 12.62
N MET A 137 5.83 -7.89 12.47
CA MET A 137 5.01 -6.70 12.73
C MET A 137 3.73 -6.67 11.89
N VAL A 138 3.84 -6.98 10.61
CA VAL A 138 2.69 -6.98 9.68
C VAL A 138 1.78 -8.17 9.95
N SER A 139 2.33 -9.37 10.16
CA SER A 139 1.52 -10.56 10.46
C SER A 139 0.73 -10.39 11.75
N GLU A 140 1.34 -9.89 12.81
CA GLU A 140 0.68 -9.62 14.10
C GLU A 140 -0.42 -8.56 13.95
N MET A 141 -0.15 -7.50 13.16
CA MET A 141 -1.12 -6.47 12.88
C MET A 141 -2.36 -7.03 12.17
N ILE A 142 -2.18 -7.87 11.15
CA ILE A 142 -3.29 -8.50 10.42
C ILE A 142 -4.10 -9.41 11.34
N VAL A 143 -3.44 -10.29 12.11
CA VAL A 143 -4.12 -11.22 13.03
C VAL A 143 -4.88 -10.46 14.13
N SER A 144 -4.29 -9.40 14.68
CA SER A 144 -4.95 -8.54 15.66
C SER A 144 -6.21 -7.88 15.09
N GLU A 145 -6.15 -7.44 13.83
CA GLU A 145 -7.28 -6.81 13.17
C GLU A 145 -8.37 -7.82 12.80
N LEU A 146 -8.03 -9.02 12.37
CA LEU A 146 -8.98 -10.13 12.19
C LEU A 146 -9.76 -10.39 13.48
N THR A 147 -9.05 -10.47 14.61
CA THR A 147 -9.70 -10.64 15.93
C THR A 147 -10.65 -9.49 16.26
N ARG A 148 -10.25 -8.24 16.00
CA ARG A 148 -11.08 -7.05 16.24
C ARG A 148 -12.33 -7.00 15.36
N LEU A 149 -12.24 -7.51 14.14
CA LEU A 149 -13.36 -7.59 13.18
C LEU A 149 -14.20 -8.85 13.34
N GLU A 150 -13.84 -9.74 14.28
CA GLU A 150 -14.49 -11.04 14.49
C GLU A 150 -14.49 -11.91 13.22
N LEU A 151 -13.38 -11.86 12.46
CA LEU A 151 -13.18 -12.63 11.24
C LEU A 151 -12.15 -13.74 11.45
N ASP A 152 -12.40 -14.90 10.86
CA ASP A 152 -11.39 -15.94 10.73
C ASP A 152 -10.52 -15.71 9.48
N ALA A 153 -9.22 -16.06 9.58
CA ALA A 153 -8.32 -15.94 8.44
C ALA A 153 -8.78 -16.74 7.21
N GLY A 154 -9.45 -17.88 7.45
CA GLY A 154 -10.04 -18.72 6.39
C GLY A 154 -11.23 -18.08 5.65
N GLU A 155 -11.80 -16.98 6.15
CA GLU A 155 -12.81 -16.20 5.42
C GLU A 155 -12.21 -15.26 4.37
N LEU A 156 -10.89 -15.03 4.42
CA LEU A 156 -10.22 -14.21 3.43
C LEU A 156 -9.90 -15.04 2.18
N LYS A 157 -10.59 -14.78 1.09
CA LYS A 157 -10.29 -15.41 -0.20
C LYS A 157 -8.93 -14.99 -0.73
N ARG A 158 -8.48 -13.74 -0.43
CA ARG A 158 -7.25 -13.20 -1.01
C ARG A 158 -6.60 -12.11 -0.16
N LEU A 159 -5.26 -12.13 -0.14
CA LEU A 159 -4.42 -11.11 0.48
C LEU A 159 -3.63 -10.38 -0.61
N TRP A 160 -3.95 -9.12 -0.87
CA TRP A 160 -3.22 -8.24 -1.79
C TRP A 160 -2.16 -7.45 -1.00
N LEU A 161 -1.00 -8.08 -0.83
CA LEU A 161 0.08 -7.53 -0.04
C LEU A 161 0.94 -6.55 -0.85
N HIS A 162 1.66 -5.69 -0.15
CA HIS A 162 2.69 -4.83 -0.73
C HIS A 162 3.69 -5.65 -1.55
N GLN A 163 3.98 -5.19 -2.76
CA GLN A 163 4.83 -5.88 -3.71
C GLN A 163 6.28 -5.39 -3.59
N ALA A 164 6.99 -5.83 -2.55
CA ALA A 164 8.40 -5.51 -2.34
C ALA A 164 9.32 -6.74 -2.44
N ASN A 165 8.85 -7.88 -1.96
CA ASN A 165 9.64 -9.11 -1.91
C ASN A 165 8.72 -10.32 -1.78
N ALA A 166 8.76 -11.24 -2.73
CA ALA A 166 7.90 -12.43 -2.76
C ALA A 166 8.07 -13.31 -1.50
N ASN A 167 9.30 -13.45 -0.96
CA ASN A 167 9.52 -14.24 0.26
C ASN A 167 8.89 -13.58 1.50
N MET A 168 8.87 -12.25 1.57
CA MET A 168 8.15 -11.55 2.66
C MET A 168 6.66 -11.86 2.57
N ASN A 169 6.07 -11.73 1.39
CA ASN A 169 4.65 -11.99 1.18
C ASN A 169 4.30 -13.44 1.50
N ARG A 170 5.09 -14.41 1.03
CA ARG A 170 4.91 -15.83 1.36
C ARG A 170 4.93 -16.10 2.88
N LEU A 171 5.83 -15.47 3.62
CA LEU A 171 5.89 -15.65 5.07
C LEU A 171 4.77 -14.93 5.83
N ILE A 172 4.37 -13.74 5.38
CA ILE A 172 3.26 -12.99 5.98
C ILE A 172 1.96 -13.77 5.75
N SER A 173 1.67 -14.16 4.51
CA SER A 173 0.46 -14.91 4.17
C SER A 173 0.39 -16.26 4.89
N ALA A 174 1.49 -17.01 4.93
CA ALA A 174 1.55 -18.28 5.66
C ALA A 174 1.28 -18.12 7.17
N LYS A 175 1.80 -17.05 7.79
CA LYS A 175 1.53 -16.77 9.22
C LYS A 175 0.08 -16.35 9.47
N VAL A 176 -0.52 -15.62 8.54
CA VAL A 176 -1.91 -15.16 8.65
C VAL A 176 -2.88 -16.30 8.41
N LEU A 177 -2.68 -17.08 7.35
CA LEU A 177 -3.58 -18.16 6.93
C LEU A 177 -3.38 -19.47 7.70
N GLY A 178 -2.20 -19.65 8.35
CA GLY A 178 -1.83 -20.90 9.04
C GLY A 178 -1.36 -22.01 8.11
N HIS A 179 -1.24 -21.77 6.82
CA HIS A 179 -0.71 -22.68 5.80
C HIS A 179 0.08 -21.92 4.73
N GLU A 180 0.80 -22.61 3.87
CA GLU A 180 1.47 -22.00 2.73
C GLU A 180 0.41 -21.52 1.72
N ALA A 181 0.38 -20.21 1.48
CA ALA A 181 -0.60 -19.60 0.57
C ALA A 181 -0.32 -20.01 -0.88
N SER A 182 -1.37 -20.32 -1.60
CA SER A 182 -1.35 -20.44 -3.06
C SER A 182 -1.18 -19.07 -3.74
N GLU A 183 -0.89 -19.05 -5.04
CA GLU A 183 -0.85 -17.82 -5.83
C GLU A 183 -2.22 -17.13 -5.90
N ASP A 184 -3.30 -17.90 -5.84
CA ASP A 184 -4.66 -17.35 -5.78
C ASP A 184 -4.95 -16.66 -4.44
N GLU A 185 -4.44 -17.18 -3.33
CA GLU A 185 -4.63 -16.60 -2.00
C GLU A 185 -3.72 -15.38 -1.75
N SER A 186 -2.52 -15.37 -2.31
CA SER A 186 -1.55 -14.26 -2.14
C SER A 186 -0.80 -13.97 -3.44
N PRO A 187 -1.47 -13.35 -4.42
CA PRO A 187 -0.89 -13.12 -5.74
C PRO A 187 0.30 -12.17 -5.72
N THR A 188 1.22 -12.39 -6.66
CA THR A 188 2.34 -11.49 -6.91
C THR A 188 2.20 -10.80 -8.27
N VAL A 189 2.68 -9.57 -8.35
CA VAL A 189 2.80 -8.80 -9.60
C VAL A 189 4.22 -8.25 -9.77
N LEU A 190 5.18 -8.78 -9.00
CA LEU A 190 6.56 -8.34 -8.97
C LEU A 190 7.31 -8.57 -10.28
N ASP A 191 6.98 -9.62 -11.00
CA ASP A 191 7.56 -9.97 -12.29
C ASP A 191 7.15 -9.02 -13.41
N GLU A 192 5.96 -8.40 -13.31
CA GLU A 192 5.46 -7.45 -14.29
C GLU A 192 5.79 -5.99 -13.94
N TYR A 193 5.71 -5.63 -12.65
CA TYR A 193 5.72 -4.23 -12.20
C TYR A 193 6.89 -3.88 -11.28
N ALA A 194 7.66 -4.86 -10.80
CA ALA A 194 8.64 -4.69 -9.74
C ALA A 194 8.00 -4.09 -8.45
N ASN A 195 8.79 -3.44 -7.61
CA ASN A 195 8.25 -2.72 -6.45
C ASN A 195 7.81 -1.31 -6.87
N THR A 196 6.53 -1.09 -6.94
CA THR A 196 5.91 0.20 -7.27
C THR A 196 5.44 0.94 -6.02
N SER A 197 6.19 0.81 -4.91
CA SER A 197 5.90 1.50 -3.65
C SER A 197 4.44 1.29 -3.18
N SER A 198 3.65 2.35 -2.99
CA SER A 198 2.28 2.24 -2.48
C SER A 198 1.29 1.64 -3.48
N ALA A 199 1.57 1.71 -4.77
CA ALA A 199 0.69 1.23 -5.82
C ALA A 199 0.66 -0.31 -5.93
N GLY A 200 1.69 -1.03 -5.47
CA GLY A 200 1.83 -2.47 -5.70
C GLY A 200 0.66 -3.31 -5.15
N SER A 201 0.17 -3.01 -3.94
CA SER A 201 -1.00 -3.70 -3.37
C SER A 201 -2.29 -3.37 -4.13
N ILE A 202 -2.41 -2.16 -4.67
CA ILE A 202 -3.57 -1.74 -5.48
C ILE A 202 -3.55 -2.43 -6.85
N ILE A 203 -2.38 -2.57 -7.47
CA ILE A 203 -2.24 -3.33 -8.72
C ILE A 203 -2.63 -4.80 -8.50
N ALA A 204 -2.12 -5.42 -7.44
CA ALA A 204 -2.47 -6.78 -7.08
C ALA A 204 -3.98 -6.93 -6.86
N PHE A 205 -4.60 -6.00 -6.12
CA PHE A 205 -6.05 -5.94 -5.94
C PHE A 205 -6.78 -5.81 -7.29
N HIS A 206 -6.38 -4.86 -8.13
CA HIS A 206 -7.04 -4.62 -9.42
C HIS A 206 -6.96 -5.84 -10.36
N LYS A 207 -5.80 -6.48 -10.46
CA LYS A 207 -5.59 -7.61 -11.38
C LYS A 207 -6.21 -8.91 -10.87
N HIS A 208 -6.29 -9.10 -9.56
CA HIS A 208 -6.69 -10.35 -8.93
C HIS A 208 -7.93 -10.18 -8.02
N SER A 209 -8.98 -9.52 -8.52
CA SER A 209 -10.24 -9.36 -7.79
C SER A 209 -11.49 -9.59 -8.64
N ALA A 210 -11.33 -9.87 -9.94
CA ALA A 210 -12.46 -10.00 -10.86
C ALA A 210 -13.31 -11.27 -10.61
N ASP A 211 -12.74 -12.30 -9.99
CA ASP A 211 -13.35 -13.59 -9.67
C ASP A 211 -14.07 -13.61 -8.30
N PHE A 212 -14.19 -12.45 -7.65
CA PHE A 212 -14.89 -12.34 -6.38
C PHE A 212 -16.40 -12.28 -6.58
N GLU A 213 -17.10 -13.08 -5.79
CA GLU A 213 -18.55 -13.08 -5.67
C GLU A 213 -19.00 -12.24 -4.47
N ALA A 214 -20.29 -11.88 -4.44
CA ALA A 214 -20.88 -11.12 -3.34
C ALA A 214 -20.68 -11.84 -1.99
N GLY A 215 -20.23 -11.12 -0.97
CA GLY A 215 -19.93 -11.61 0.37
C GLY A 215 -18.50 -12.15 0.54
N GLU A 216 -17.75 -12.36 -0.54
CA GLU A 216 -16.35 -12.77 -0.42
C GLU A 216 -15.46 -11.61 0.05
N LYS A 217 -14.53 -11.94 0.92
CA LYS A 217 -13.68 -10.97 1.61
C LYS A 217 -12.22 -11.07 1.19
N GLY A 218 -11.53 -9.94 1.25
CA GLY A 218 -10.09 -9.87 1.00
C GLY A 218 -9.41 -8.77 1.83
N LEU A 219 -8.10 -8.79 1.80
CA LEU A 219 -7.25 -7.87 2.54
C LEU A 219 -6.28 -7.16 1.62
N ILE A 220 -6.33 -5.83 1.58
CA ILE A 220 -5.28 -4.98 1.01
C ILE A 220 -4.34 -4.59 2.15
N CYS A 221 -3.06 -4.88 2.01
CA CYS A 221 -2.07 -4.54 3.04
C CYS A 221 -0.82 -3.92 2.41
N SER A 222 -0.46 -2.74 2.87
CA SER A 222 0.79 -2.07 2.49
C SER A 222 1.71 -1.94 3.70
N PHE A 223 3.02 -1.98 3.47
CA PHE A 223 4.02 -1.77 4.50
C PHE A 223 5.33 -1.27 3.88
N GLY A 224 6.10 -0.51 4.63
CA GLY A 224 7.34 0.06 4.10
C GLY A 224 8.09 0.93 5.08
N ALA A 225 8.77 1.92 4.50
CA ALA A 225 9.63 2.83 5.25
C ALA A 225 8.88 3.51 6.40
N GLY A 226 9.62 3.75 7.44
CA GLY A 226 9.10 4.38 8.63
C GLY A 226 9.48 3.62 9.91
N TYR A 227 9.17 2.36 10.21
CA TYR A 227 8.22 1.57 9.41
C TYR A 227 6.80 2.11 9.48
N SER A 228 6.09 1.91 8.42
CA SER A 228 4.66 2.12 8.37
C SER A 228 3.98 0.87 7.81
N ALA A 229 2.78 0.56 8.27
CA ALA A 229 1.94 -0.52 7.75
C ALA A 229 0.47 -0.12 7.84
N GLY A 230 -0.33 -0.57 6.89
CA GLY A 230 -1.77 -0.36 6.88
C GLY A 230 -2.51 -1.56 6.30
N THR A 231 -3.68 -1.85 6.85
CA THR A 231 -4.59 -2.89 6.40
C THR A 231 -5.94 -2.28 6.04
N VAL A 232 -6.55 -2.78 4.97
CA VAL A 232 -7.92 -2.47 4.55
C VAL A 232 -8.62 -3.79 4.25
N PHE A 233 -9.53 -4.19 5.12
CA PHE A 233 -10.38 -5.36 4.91
C PHE A 233 -11.58 -4.96 4.09
N VAL A 234 -11.85 -5.70 3.03
CA VAL A 234 -12.92 -5.40 2.08
C VAL A 234 -13.79 -6.62 1.82
N GLU A 235 -15.06 -6.36 1.52
CA GLU A 235 -16.03 -7.36 1.10
C GLU A 235 -16.63 -6.96 -0.24
N LYS A 236 -16.75 -7.90 -1.15
CA LYS A 236 -17.40 -7.68 -2.45
C LYS A 236 -18.90 -7.54 -2.26
N VAL A 237 -19.48 -6.47 -2.79
CA VAL A 237 -20.92 -6.24 -2.83
C VAL A 237 -21.39 -6.39 -4.28
N ALA A 238 -22.32 -7.34 -4.51
CA ALA A 238 -22.96 -7.67 -5.79
C ALA A 238 -22.10 -7.67 -7.06
#